data_1abf061c88eb57580254c92bfc6e16e2
#
_entry.id   1abf061c88eb57580254c92bfc6e16e2
#
_cell.length_a   1.000
_cell.length_b   1.000
_cell.length_c   1.000
_cell.angle_alpha   90.00
_cell.angle_beta   90.00
_cell.angle_gamma   90.00
#
_symmetry.space_group_name_H-M   'P 1'
#
loop_
_entity.id
_entity.type
_entity.pdbx_description
1 polymer ?
#
loop_
_entity_poly.entity_id
_entity_poly.type
_entity_poly.pdbx_seq_one_letter_code
_entity_poly.pdbx_strand_id
1 'polypeptide(L)'
;MSVLAFFGTPDDRAYLPRFNELCTPWGVKVSLSPESFLASIAAKCKANHVEAIITTCPQTMTLLLSSLPDFRHPLDKRGLKRKLSLDDYAGSCFTLPAAKMGTPNDIRVLILNPLNHLVRVPEGRFVFKRFISKITRPQDWFPQTSFTWQVWKPSDSAALLAKFGSAKLLAVDIETYRGDEHRRIHCVGYCALFADGSTHSVVVPFKDMLALDFCRKLNASRPPKIFQNGLYDNLYFLRWNIPVHNWLY
;
A
#
# COMPACT_ATOMS: atom_id res chain seq x y z
N MET A 1 21.37 -5.94 8.84
CA MET A 1 20.10 -6.67 8.77
C MET A 1 20.29 -7.92 7.93
N SER A 2 19.94 -9.09 8.44
CA SER A 2 19.99 -10.36 7.72
C SER A 2 18.67 -10.58 6.97
N VAL A 3 18.75 -10.84 5.67
CA VAL A 3 17.56 -10.99 4.81
C VAL A 3 17.63 -12.33 4.06
N LEU A 4 16.55 -13.07 4.09
CA LEU A 4 16.36 -14.27 3.30
C LEU A 4 15.57 -13.92 2.03
N ALA A 5 16.09 -14.27 0.85
CA ALA A 5 15.42 -13.99 -0.41
C ALA A 5 14.96 -15.26 -1.11
N PHE A 6 13.73 -15.22 -1.64
CA PHE A 6 13.11 -16.28 -2.44
C PHE A 6 12.79 -15.75 -3.82
N PHE A 7 13.45 -16.26 -4.85
CA PHE A 7 13.24 -15.84 -6.23
C PHE A 7 12.39 -16.84 -7.01
N GLY A 8 11.47 -16.30 -7.83
CA GLY A 8 10.46 -17.08 -8.52
C GLY A 8 10.92 -17.80 -9.75
N THR A 9 11.97 -17.31 -10.39
CA THR A 9 12.46 -17.84 -11.67
C THR A 9 13.96 -18.04 -11.68
N PRO A 10 14.48 -18.96 -12.51
CA PRO A 10 15.92 -19.07 -12.75
C PRO A 10 16.54 -17.75 -13.23
N ASP A 11 15.77 -16.96 -14.00
CA ASP A 11 16.20 -15.67 -14.50
C ASP A 11 16.47 -14.66 -13.38
N ASP A 12 15.68 -14.69 -12.30
CA ASP A 12 15.91 -13.83 -11.14
C ASP A 12 17.31 -14.07 -10.53
N ARG A 13 17.84 -15.29 -10.59
CA ARG A 13 19.17 -15.62 -10.10
C ARG A 13 20.28 -14.91 -10.90
N ALA A 14 20.08 -14.70 -12.18
CA ALA A 14 21.04 -13.97 -13.02
C ALA A 14 21.18 -12.50 -12.59
N TYR A 15 20.16 -11.94 -11.97
CA TYR A 15 20.16 -10.57 -11.45
C TYR A 15 20.64 -10.43 -9.99
N LEU A 16 20.97 -11.55 -9.32
CA LEU A 16 21.39 -11.55 -7.92
C LEU A 16 22.60 -10.65 -7.64
N PRO A 17 23.68 -10.63 -8.45
CA PRO A 17 24.80 -9.73 -8.20
C PRO A 17 24.34 -8.27 -8.16
N ARG A 18 23.50 -7.88 -9.13
CA ARG A 18 22.97 -6.53 -9.21
C ARG A 18 22.00 -6.21 -8.09
N PHE A 19 21.21 -7.18 -7.67
CA PHE A 19 20.33 -7.05 -6.50
C PHE A 19 21.14 -6.80 -5.22
N ASN A 20 22.23 -7.54 -5.01
CA ASN A 20 23.13 -7.36 -3.88
C ASN A 20 23.78 -5.97 -3.88
N GLU A 21 24.23 -5.49 -5.04
CA GLU A 21 24.74 -4.12 -5.17
C GLU A 21 23.71 -3.07 -4.74
N LEU A 22 22.44 -3.24 -5.12
CA LEU A 22 21.35 -2.35 -4.73
C LEU A 22 21.02 -2.43 -3.23
N CYS A 23 21.25 -3.59 -2.60
CA CYS A 23 21.01 -3.81 -1.18
C CYS A 23 22.17 -3.33 -0.29
N THR A 24 23.39 -3.30 -0.80
CA THR A 24 24.61 -2.94 -0.03
C THR A 24 24.50 -1.59 0.71
N PRO A 25 24.00 -0.49 0.09
CA PRO A 25 23.88 0.80 0.77
C PRO A 25 22.96 0.76 1.98
N TRP A 26 22.11 -0.26 2.11
CA TRP A 26 21.15 -0.43 3.21
C TRP A 26 21.65 -1.40 4.29
N GLY A 27 22.88 -1.91 4.17
CA GLY A 27 23.44 -2.90 5.08
C GLY A 27 22.71 -4.24 5.06
N VAL A 28 22.06 -4.57 3.95
CA VAL A 28 21.28 -5.80 3.77
C VAL A 28 22.16 -6.90 3.23
N LYS A 29 22.28 -7.99 3.99
CA LYS A 29 22.94 -9.23 3.54
C LYS A 29 21.86 -10.19 3.05
N VAL A 30 21.93 -10.60 1.79
CA VAL A 30 20.93 -11.46 1.16
C VAL A 30 21.46 -12.88 1.05
N SER A 31 20.69 -13.84 1.55
CA SER A 31 20.92 -15.27 1.35
C SER A 31 19.78 -15.85 0.52
N LEU A 32 20.10 -16.65 -0.49
CA LEU A 32 19.12 -17.33 -1.32
C LEU A 32 18.58 -18.58 -0.65
N SER A 33 17.28 -18.82 -0.82
CA SER A 33 16.68 -20.09 -0.44
C SER A 33 15.80 -20.64 -1.57
N PRO A 34 16.00 -21.90 -1.96
CA PRO A 34 15.16 -22.57 -2.95
C PRO A 34 13.86 -23.16 -2.39
N GLU A 35 13.61 -23.02 -1.08
CA GLU A 35 12.57 -23.78 -0.41
C GLU A 35 11.20 -23.11 -0.41
N SER A 36 10.15 -23.96 -0.46
CA SER A 36 8.75 -23.54 -0.63
C SER A 36 7.82 -23.90 0.53
N PHE A 37 8.35 -24.46 1.64
CA PHE A 37 7.52 -24.85 2.78
C PHE A 37 7.73 -23.89 3.96
N LEU A 38 6.65 -23.50 4.63
CA LEU A 38 6.70 -22.55 5.75
C LEU A 38 7.62 -23.03 6.88
N ALA A 39 7.57 -24.31 7.21
CA ALA A 39 8.42 -24.91 8.25
C ALA A 39 9.92 -24.78 7.92
N SER A 40 10.29 -25.01 6.66
CA SER A 40 11.67 -24.87 6.18
C SER A 40 12.11 -23.42 6.16
N ILE A 41 11.22 -22.50 5.77
CA ILE A 41 11.46 -21.06 5.83
C ILE A 41 11.71 -20.65 7.27
N ALA A 42 10.85 -21.06 8.20
CA ALA A 42 10.96 -20.78 9.62
C ALA A 42 12.28 -21.31 10.22
N ALA A 43 12.64 -22.56 9.92
CA ALA A 43 13.90 -23.16 10.37
C ALA A 43 15.12 -22.36 9.88
N LYS A 44 15.14 -21.94 8.62
CA LYS A 44 16.21 -21.10 8.07
C LYS A 44 16.26 -19.71 8.67
N CYS A 45 15.10 -19.09 8.89
CA CYS A 45 15.04 -17.79 9.56
C CYS A 45 15.64 -17.86 10.96
N LYS A 46 15.32 -18.93 11.72
CA LYS A 46 15.90 -19.17 13.05
C LYS A 46 17.41 -19.41 12.98
N ALA A 47 17.85 -20.31 12.12
CA ALA A 47 19.28 -20.70 12.01
C ALA A 47 20.19 -19.54 11.56
N ASN A 48 19.67 -18.62 10.75
CA ASN A 48 20.45 -17.51 10.17
C ASN A 48 20.13 -16.15 10.80
N HIS A 49 19.39 -16.10 11.90
CA HIS A 49 18.97 -14.87 12.57
C HIS A 49 18.36 -13.84 11.59
N VAL A 50 17.44 -14.32 10.75
CA VAL A 50 16.83 -13.52 9.69
C VAL A 50 15.86 -12.50 10.29
N GLU A 51 15.99 -11.25 9.89
CA GLU A 51 15.13 -10.14 10.33
C GLU A 51 14.07 -9.78 9.28
N ALA A 52 14.31 -10.13 8.01
CA ALA A 52 13.35 -9.89 6.94
C ALA A 52 13.43 -10.95 5.83
N ILE A 53 12.30 -11.12 5.16
CA ILE A 53 12.15 -11.96 3.97
C ILE A 53 11.81 -11.05 2.78
N ILE A 54 12.47 -11.29 1.65
CA ILE A 54 12.11 -10.69 0.36
C ILE A 54 11.70 -11.81 -0.58
N THR A 55 10.59 -11.66 -1.28
CA THR A 55 10.15 -12.67 -2.25
C THR A 55 9.68 -12.06 -3.57
N THR A 56 10.14 -12.67 -4.67
CA THR A 56 9.61 -12.51 -6.02
C THR A 56 8.94 -13.82 -6.48
N CYS A 57 8.77 -14.80 -5.57
CA CYS A 57 8.22 -16.11 -5.85
C CYS A 57 6.71 -16.12 -5.52
N PRO A 58 5.81 -16.34 -6.49
CA PRO A 58 4.37 -16.39 -6.25
C PRO A 58 3.95 -17.48 -5.25
N GLN A 59 4.61 -18.62 -5.25
CA GLN A 59 4.34 -19.71 -4.34
C GLN A 59 4.70 -19.33 -2.90
N THR A 60 5.91 -18.79 -2.70
CA THR A 60 6.37 -18.31 -1.40
C THR A 60 5.49 -17.16 -0.90
N MET A 61 5.16 -16.20 -1.77
CA MET A 61 4.22 -15.12 -1.44
C MET A 61 2.89 -15.66 -0.93
N THR A 62 2.28 -16.58 -1.68
CA THR A 62 0.99 -17.20 -1.30
C THR A 62 1.08 -17.88 0.04
N LEU A 63 2.15 -18.62 0.29
CA LEU A 63 2.40 -19.33 1.54
C LEU A 63 2.50 -18.35 2.73
N LEU A 64 3.30 -17.30 2.58
CA LEU A 64 3.53 -16.29 3.63
C LEU A 64 2.26 -15.50 3.92
N LEU A 65 1.53 -15.04 2.90
CA LEU A 65 0.25 -14.34 3.05
C LEU A 65 -0.78 -15.23 3.75
N SER A 66 -0.91 -16.48 3.31
CA SER A 66 -1.88 -17.43 3.90
C SER A 66 -1.58 -17.80 5.36
N SER A 67 -0.37 -17.52 5.84
CA SER A 67 0.01 -17.70 7.23
C SER A 67 -0.43 -16.56 8.15
N LEU A 68 -0.86 -15.43 7.62
CA LEU A 68 -1.38 -14.33 8.41
C LEU A 68 -2.77 -14.66 8.97
N PRO A 69 -3.06 -14.33 10.24
CA PRO A 69 -4.34 -14.68 10.87
C PRO A 69 -5.54 -14.00 10.21
N ASP A 70 -5.34 -12.78 9.75
CA ASP A 70 -6.41 -11.93 9.17
C ASP A 70 -6.44 -11.95 7.65
N PHE A 71 -5.56 -12.74 7.01
CA PHE A 71 -5.54 -12.80 5.55
C PHE A 71 -6.81 -13.47 5.03
N ARG A 72 -7.52 -12.76 4.15
CA ARG A 72 -8.67 -13.27 3.42
C ARG A 72 -8.28 -13.46 1.97
N HIS A 73 -8.35 -14.72 1.53
CA HIS A 73 -8.04 -15.05 0.14
C HIS A 73 -9.05 -14.37 -0.79
N PRO A 74 -8.60 -13.54 -1.76
CA PRO A 74 -9.54 -12.89 -2.68
C PRO A 74 -10.32 -13.94 -3.49
N LEU A 75 -11.60 -13.64 -3.70
CA LEU A 75 -12.49 -14.49 -4.49
C LEU A 75 -12.69 -13.90 -5.90
N ASP A 76 -12.91 -14.77 -6.86
CA ASP A 76 -13.33 -14.39 -8.21
C ASP A 76 -14.85 -14.07 -8.24
N LYS A 77 -15.36 -13.66 -9.42
CA LYS A 77 -16.79 -13.36 -9.60
C LYS A 77 -17.74 -14.54 -9.33
N ARG A 78 -17.20 -15.78 -9.24
CA ARG A 78 -17.94 -17.00 -8.94
C ARG A 78 -17.82 -17.44 -7.50
N GLY A 79 -17.13 -16.64 -6.66
CA GLY A 79 -16.87 -16.98 -5.25
C GLY A 79 -15.74 -18.00 -5.04
N LEU A 80 -14.96 -18.32 -6.08
CA LEU A 80 -13.81 -19.20 -5.97
C LEU A 80 -12.55 -18.43 -5.61
N LYS A 81 -11.63 -19.08 -4.89
CA LYS A 81 -10.33 -18.46 -4.54
C LYS A 81 -9.56 -18.07 -5.80
N ARG A 82 -9.27 -16.77 -5.94
CA ARG A 82 -8.48 -16.24 -7.05
C ARG A 82 -7.00 -16.59 -6.84
N LYS A 83 -6.31 -16.99 -7.92
CA LYS A 83 -4.85 -17.11 -7.86
C LYS A 83 -4.22 -15.76 -7.51
N LEU A 84 -3.34 -15.74 -6.53
CA LEU A 84 -2.60 -14.53 -6.14
C LEU A 84 -1.53 -14.23 -7.19
N SER A 85 -1.41 -12.96 -7.54
CA SER A 85 -0.38 -12.46 -8.48
C SER A 85 0.62 -11.59 -7.74
N LEU A 86 1.88 -11.62 -8.14
CA LEU A 86 2.90 -10.69 -7.63
C LEU A 86 2.52 -9.24 -7.91
N ASP A 87 1.90 -8.97 -9.05
CA ASP A 87 1.50 -7.60 -9.43
C ASP A 87 0.46 -7.01 -8.47
N ASP A 88 -0.42 -7.86 -7.90
CA ASP A 88 -1.42 -7.40 -6.93
C ASP A 88 -0.79 -7.01 -5.57
N TYR A 89 0.40 -7.52 -5.27
CA TYR A 89 1.04 -7.38 -3.96
C TYR A 89 2.43 -6.75 -4.00
N ALA A 90 2.95 -6.41 -5.18
CA ALA A 90 4.28 -5.83 -5.31
C ALA A 90 4.43 -4.54 -4.49
N GLY A 91 5.49 -4.47 -3.71
CA GLY A 91 5.73 -3.39 -2.76
C GLY A 91 4.97 -3.52 -1.44
N SER A 92 4.11 -4.54 -1.28
CA SER A 92 3.48 -4.83 0.02
C SER A 92 4.52 -5.29 1.03
N CYS A 93 4.41 -4.76 2.24
CA CYS A 93 5.24 -5.15 3.37
C CYS A 93 4.32 -5.49 4.55
N PHE A 94 4.55 -6.63 5.19
CA PHE A 94 3.80 -7.08 6.35
C PHE A 94 4.72 -7.80 7.33
N THR A 95 4.20 -8.11 8.51
CA THR A 95 4.97 -8.75 9.58
C THR A 95 4.41 -10.13 9.89
N LEU A 96 5.29 -11.12 9.93
CA LEU A 96 5.00 -12.46 10.41
C LEU A 96 5.33 -12.54 11.90
N PRO A 97 4.38 -12.95 12.75
CA PRO A 97 4.63 -13.07 14.19
C PRO A 97 5.76 -14.04 14.52
N ALA A 98 6.61 -13.66 15.47
CA ALA A 98 7.72 -14.47 16.00
C ALA A 98 7.28 -15.88 16.41
N ALA A 99 6.13 -15.98 17.06
CA ALA A 99 5.56 -17.26 17.50
C ALA A 99 5.30 -18.24 16.34
N LYS A 100 4.90 -17.74 15.16
CA LYS A 100 4.68 -18.58 13.97
C LYS A 100 5.97 -19.03 13.32
N MET A 101 7.00 -18.18 13.39
CA MET A 101 8.28 -18.41 12.75
C MET A 101 9.30 -19.09 13.68
N GLY A 102 8.96 -19.26 14.97
CA GLY A 102 9.88 -19.81 15.99
C GLY A 102 11.16 -18.97 16.14
N THR A 103 11.07 -17.68 15.88
CA THR A 103 12.18 -16.70 15.94
C THR A 103 12.03 -15.80 17.15
N PRO A 104 13.13 -15.18 17.64
CA PRO A 104 13.05 -14.29 18.82
C PRO A 104 12.25 -13.00 18.53
N ASN A 105 12.21 -12.57 17.27
CA ASN A 105 11.52 -11.35 16.85
C ASN A 105 10.62 -11.63 15.67
N ASP A 106 9.66 -10.74 15.46
CA ASP A 106 8.82 -10.73 14.27
C ASP A 106 9.66 -10.53 13.00
N ILE A 107 9.24 -11.17 11.91
CA ILE A 107 9.94 -11.11 10.63
C ILE A 107 9.15 -10.24 9.65
N ARG A 108 9.80 -9.24 9.09
CA ARG A 108 9.20 -8.41 8.04
C ARG A 108 9.28 -9.11 6.70
N VAL A 109 8.20 -9.07 5.94
CA VAL A 109 8.13 -9.64 4.59
C VAL A 109 7.88 -8.54 3.59
N LEU A 110 8.69 -8.50 2.54
CA LEU A 110 8.54 -7.61 1.39
C LEU A 110 8.28 -8.44 0.14
N ILE A 111 7.18 -8.17 -0.53
CA ILE A 111 6.86 -8.76 -1.83
C ILE A 111 7.36 -7.82 -2.92
N LEU A 112 8.06 -8.35 -3.90
CA LEU A 112 8.58 -7.61 -5.05
C LEU A 112 8.11 -8.23 -6.37
N ASN A 113 8.09 -7.42 -7.41
CA ASN A 113 8.02 -7.89 -8.78
C ASN A 113 9.30 -8.68 -9.15
N PRO A 114 9.27 -9.50 -10.20
CA PRO A 114 10.45 -10.18 -10.70
C PRO A 114 11.64 -9.21 -10.88
N LEU A 115 12.84 -9.66 -10.52
CA LEU A 115 14.03 -8.79 -10.48
C LEU A 115 14.37 -8.17 -11.82
N ASN A 116 14.09 -8.86 -12.93
CA ASN A 116 14.29 -8.31 -14.26
C ASN A 116 13.54 -6.98 -14.48
N HIS A 117 12.32 -6.82 -13.93
CA HIS A 117 11.56 -5.58 -14.01
C HIS A 117 12.18 -4.46 -13.15
N LEU A 118 12.73 -4.83 -11.99
CA LEU A 118 13.30 -3.86 -11.05
C LEU A 118 14.72 -3.40 -11.42
N VAL A 119 15.48 -4.24 -12.14
CA VAL A 119 16.90 -3.99 -12.39
C VAL A 119 17.17 -3.43 -13.79
N ARG A 120 16.38 -3.83 -14.80
CA ARG A 120 16.60 -3.44 -16.19
C ARG A 120 16.24 -1.99 -16.50
N VAL A 121 15.20 -1.45 -15.86
CA VAL A 121 14.71 -0.10 -16.14
C VAL A 121 15.14 0.89 -15.05
N PRO A 122 15.53 2.13 -15.40
CA PRO A 122 15.96 3.14 -14.42
C PRO A 122 14.90 3.41 -13.33
N GLU A 123 13.65 3.46 -13.72
CA GLU A 123 12.50 3.66 -12.81
C GLU A 123 12.38 2.51 -11.81
N GLY A 124 12.67 1.27 -12.24
CA GLY A 124 12.66 0.09 -11.39
C GLY A 124 13.62 0.20 -10.21
N ARG A 125 14.81 0.79 -10.43
CA ARG A 125 15.78 1.03 -9.34
C ARG A 125 15.27 2.03 -8.31
N PHE A 126 14.57 3.05 -8.75
CA PHE A 126 13.94 4.01 -7.83
C PHE A 126 12.85 3.34 -7.01
N VAL A 127 11.96 2.59 -7.67
CA VAL A 127 10.91 1.81 -7.03
C VAL A 127 11.50 0.80 -6.05
N PHE A 128 12.57 0.09 -6.42
CA PHE A 128 13.26 -0.83 -5.54
C PHE A 128 13.80 -0.15 -4.28
N LYS A 129 14.49 0.99 -4.41
CA LYS A 129 14.97 1.77 -3.26
C LYS A 129 13.83 2.13 -2.31
N ARG A 130 12.70 2.52 -2.86
CA ARG A 130 11.51 2.84 -2.09
C ARG A 130 10.95 1.59 -1.38
N PHE A 131 10.93 0.45 -2.03
CA PHE A 131 10.43 -0.78 -1.43
C PHE A 131 11.36 -1.32 -0.34
N ILE A 132 12.67 -1.35 -0.58
CA ILE A 132 13.62 -1.83 0.42
C ILE A 132 13.61 -0.97 1.70
N SER A 133 13.32 0.32 1.59
CA SER A 133 13.20 1.19 2.76
C SER A 133 12.07 0.77 3.70
N LYS A 134 11.03 0.07 3.22
CA LYS A 134 9.94 -0.44 4.07
C LYS A 134 10.42 -1.47 5.10
N ILE A 135 11.45 -2.25 4.78
CA ILE A 135 12.02 -3.21 5.73
C ILE A 135 13.21 -2.66 6.50
N THR A 136 13.94 -1.70 5.95
CA THR A 136 15.13 -1.13 6.59
C THR A 136 14.81 0.06 7.50
N ARG A 137 13.76 0.80 7.18
CA ARG A 137 13.27 1.96 7.94
C ARG A 137 11.74 1.91 8.06
N PRO A 138 11.20 0.91 8.76
CA PRO A 138 9.76 0.70 8.84
C PRO A 138 9.01 1.86 9.49
N GLN A 139 9.64 2.59 10.41
CA GLN A 139 9.08 3.77 11.06
C GLN A 139 8.69 4.88 10.07
N ASP A 140 9.38 4.96 8.94
CA ASP A 140 9.08 5.96 7.90
C ASP A 140 7.83 5.60 7.09
N TRP A 141 7.42 4.32 7.11
CA TRP A 141 6.34 3.77 6.29
C TRP A 141 5.12 3.33 7.08
N PHE A 142 5.35 2.95 8.33
CA PHE A 142 4.32 2.44 9.24
C PHE A 142 4.42 3.24 10.56
N PRO A 143 4.22 4.56 10.50
CA PRO A 143 4.14 5.34 11.72
C PRO A 143 3.03 4.75 12.58
N GLN A 144 3.27 4.62 13.89
CA GLN A 144 2.26 4.19 14.85
C GLN A 144 1.26 5.33 15.10
N THR A 145 0.55 5.70 14.05
CA THR A 145 -0.47 6.74 14.09
C THR A 145 -1.84 6.09 14.09
N SER A 146 -2.74 6.62 14.87
CA SER A 146 -4.13 6.14 14.89
C SER A 146 -4.77 6.40 13.52
N PHE A 147 -5.27 5.34 12.90
CA PHE A 147 -6.04 5.41 11.66
C PHE A 147 -7.50 5.06 11.94
N THR A 148 -8.39 5.92 11.53
CA THR A 148 -9.84 5.67 11.59
C THR A 148 -10.49 5.98 10.25
N TRP A 149 -11.61 5.32 9.97
CA TRP A 149 -12.36 5.58 8.75
C TRP A 149 -13.86 5.37 8.92
N GLN A 150 -14.64 6.01 8.08
CA GLN A 150 -16.09 5.82 8.01
C GLN A 150 -16.64 6.09 6.62
N VAL A 151 -17.84 5.58 6.37
CA VAL A 151 -18.67 6.00 5.23
C VAL A 151 -19.51 7.20 5.67
N TRP A 152 -19.47 8.25 4.86
CA TRP A 152 -20.22 9.49 5.12
C TRP A 152 -21.74 9.23 5.16
N LYS A 153 -22.39 9.93 6.09
CA LYS A 153 -23.84 10.08 6.17
C LYS A 153 -24.18 11.56 6.30
N PRO A 154 -25.34 12.02 5.78
CA PRO A 154 -25.74 13.43 5.88
C PRO A 154 -25.71 13.99 7.31
N SER A 155 -26.08 13.18 8.31
CA SER A 155 -26.02 13.54 9.74
C SER A 155 -24.62 13.92 10.24
N ASP A 156 -23.57 13.39 9.60
CA ASP A 156 -22.19 13.55 10.05
C ASP A 156 -21.53 14.81 9.44
N SER A 157 -22.20 15.46 8.49
CA SER A 157 -21.61 16.52 7.64
C SER A 157 -21.00 17.65 8.46
N ALA A 158 -21.72 18.19 9.43
CA ALA A 158 -21.24 19.33 10.23
C ALA A 158 -19.99 18.95 11.04
N ALA A 159 -20.02 17.79 11.70
CA ALA A 159 -18.91 17.31 12.52
C ALA A 159 -17.67 17.01 11.65
N LEU A 160 -17.87 16.37 10.50
CA LEU A 160 -16.78 16.07 9.57
C LEU A 160 -16.18 17.33 8.93
N LEU A 161 -17.01 18.30 8.52
CA LEU A 161 -16.50 19.56 7.97
C LEU A 161 -15.65 20.31 9.00
N ALA A 162 -16.11 20.38 10.26
CA ALA A 162 -15.32 20.98 11.33
C ALA A 162 -14.01 20.23 11.58
N LYS A 163 -14.07 18.89 11.70
CA LYS A 163 -12.90 18.04 11.92
C LYS A 163 -11.90 18.13 10.78
N PHE A 164 -12.32 17.96 9.53
CA PHE A 164 -11.45 18.00 8.36
C PHE A 164 -10.95 19.41 8.05
N GLY A 165 -11.73 20.45 8.40
CA GLY A 165 -11.31 21.85 8.30
C GLY A 165 -10.12 22.21 9.18
N SER A 166 -9.86 21.45 10.25
CA SER A 166 -8.69 21.59 11.13
C SER A 166 -7.48 20.73 10.72
N ALA A 167 -7.60 19.94 9.66
CA ALA A 167 -6.52 19.07 9.20
C ALA A 167 -5.30 19.87 8.71
N LYS A 168 -4.13 19.27 8.86
CA LYS A 168 -2.88 19.78 8.30
C LYS A 168 -2.82 19.57 6.77
N LEU A 169 -3.43 18.48 6.29
CA LEU A 169 -3.42 18.08 4.88
C LEU A 169 -4.64 17.19 4.60
N LEU A 170 -5.20 17.29 3.40
CA LEU A 170 -6.20 16.36 2.89
C LEU A 170 -5.66 15.64 1.65
N ALA A 171 -5.62 14.32 1.68
CA ALA A 171 -5.52 13.52 0.46
C ALA A 171 -6.91 13.26 -0.09
N VAL A 172 -7.09 13.44 -1.40
CA VAL A 172 -8.37 13.32 -2.08
C VAL A 172 -8.22 12.39 -3.27
N ASP A 173 -9.19 11.53 -3.47
CA ASP A 173 -9.25 10.58 -4.57
C ASP A 173 -10.70 10.36 -5.00
N ILE A 174 -10.93 10.09 -6.28
CA ILE A 174 -12.27 9.76 -6.80
C ILE A 174 -12.29 8.37 -7.41
N GLU A 175 -13.41 7.68 -7.23
CA GLU A 175 -13.72 6.48 -7.99
C GLU A 175 -14.85 6.78 -8.98
N THR A 176 -14.69 6.32 -10.22
CA THR A 176 -15.64 6.55 -11.29
C THR A 176 -16.24 5.24 -11.80
N TYR A 177 -17.43 5.31 -12.43
CA TYR A 177 -18.02 4.13 -13.04
C TYR A 177 -17.23 3.73 -14.29
N ARG A 178 -16.85 2.47 -14.40
CA ARG A 178 -16.19 1.93 -15.61
C ARG A 178 -17.12 1.98 -16.80
N GLY A 179 -16.61 2.49 -17.94
CA GLY A 179 -17.35 2.55 -19.19
C GLY A 179 -18.52 3.53 -19.17
N ASP A 180 -18.58 4.41 -18.18
CA ASP A 180 -19.63 5.43 -18.11
C ASP A 180 -19.30 6.61 -19.03
N GLU A 181 -20.00 6.71 -20.15
CA GLU A 181 -19.88 7.83 -21.09
C GLU A 181 -20.20 9.18 -20.45
N HIS A 182 -21.04 9.18 -19.42
CA HIS A 182 -21.39 10.38 -18.65
C HIS A 182 -20.33 10.80 -17.62
N ARG A 183 -19.29 9.98 -17.46
CA ARG A 183 -18.17 10.27 -16.53
C ARG A 183 -18.65 10.66 -15.13
N ARG A 184 -19.50 9.82 -14.55
CA ARG A 184 -20.05 10.04 -13.22
C ARG A 184 -19.04 9.62 -12.15
N ILE A 185 -18.98 10.41 -11.07
CA ILE A 185 -18.27 10.03 -9.85
C ILE A 185 -19.12 8.96 -9.13
N HIS A 186 -18.47 7.87 -8.72
CA HIS A 186 -19.09 6.84 -7.89
C HIS A 186 -18.99 7.19 -6.41
N CYS A 187 -17.78 7.53 -5.96
CA CYS A 187 -17.54 8.05 -4.61
C CYS A 187 -16.31 8.94 -4.59
N VAL A 188 -16.20 9.73 -3.53
CA VAL A 188 -15.03 10.56 -3.23
C VAL A 188 -14.44 10.13 -1.90
N GLY A 189 -13.16 9.81 -1.88
CA GLY A 189 -12.38 9.52 -0.68
C GLY A 189 -11.65 10.77 -0.21
N TYR A 190 -11.73 11.07 1.09
CA TYR A 190 -10.91 12.08 1.74
C TYR A 190 -10.16 11.44 2.90
N CYS A 191 -8.87 11.71 3.02
CA CYS A 191 -8.06 11.32 4.16
C CYS A 191 -7.42 12.56 4.77
N ALA A 192 -7.78 12.87 6.01
CA ALA A 192 -7.23 13.98 6.77
C ALA A 192 -6.02 13.53 7.59
N LEU A 193 -4.91 14.28 7.49
CA LEU A 193 -3.76 14.17 8.39
C LEU A 193 -3.83 15.33 9.40
N PHE A 194 -3.83 15.00 10.69
CA PHE A 194 -3.87 15.97 11.77
C PHE A 194 -2.48 16.33 12.33
N ALA A 195 -2.42 17.35 13.17
CA ALA A 195 -1.16 17.85 13.74
C ALA A 195 -0.47 16.82 14.63
N ASP A 196 -1.23 15.98 15.31
CA ASP A 196 -0.74 14.88 16.16
C ASP A 196 -0.26 13.64 15.37
N GLY A 197 -0.32 13.70 14.03
CA GLY A 197 0.02 12.60 13.15
C GLY A 197 -1.11 11.57 12.94
N SER A 198 -2.22 11.69 13.65
CA SER A 198 -3.38 10.82 13.42
C SER A 198 -4.01 11.06 12.05
N THR A 199 -4.69 10.06 11.52
CA THR A 199 -5.42 10.15 10.25
C THR A 199 -6.85 9.69 10.40
N HIS A 200 -7.75 10.36 9.67
CA HIS A 200 -9.13 9.96 9.55
C HIS A 200 -9.57 10.01 8.09
N SER A 201 -10.17 8.91 7.62
CA SER A 201 -10.68 8.82 6.26
C SER A 201 -12.21 8.82 6.24
N VAL A 202 -12.78 9.46 5.23
CA VAL A 202 -14.20 9.39 4.93
C VAL A 202 -14.41 9.07 3.46
N VAL A 203 -15.28 8.10 3.18
CA VAL A 203 -15.73 7.79 1.82
C VAL A 203 -17.12 8.36 1.66
N VAL A 204 -17.30 9.24 0.67
CA VAL A 204 -18.55 9.90 0.35
C VAL A 204 -19.16 9.25 -0.89
N PRO A 205 -20.20 8.40 -0.77
CA PRO A 205 -20.93 7.89 -1.93
C PRO A 205 -21.58 9.06 -2.67
N PHE A 206 -21.29 9.22 -3.96
CA PHE A 206 -21.71 10.38 -4.73
C PHE A 206 -23.09 10.13 -5.36
N LYS A 207 -24.15 10.11 -4.52
CA LYS A 207 -25.49 9.65 -4.90
C LYS A 207 -26.52 10.77 -5.00
N ASP A 208 -26.31 11.89 -4.33
CA ASP A 208 -27.32 12.94 -4.16
C ASP A 208 -26.71 14.33 -4.00
N MET A 209 -27.58 15.34 -3.93
CA MET A 209 -27.18 16.74 -3.77
C MET A 209 -26.55 17.05 -2.42
N LEU A 210 -26.82 16.27 -1.36
CA LEU A 210 -26.22 16.46 -0.05
C LEU A 210 -24.75 16.02 -0.06
N ALA A 211 -24.44 14.91 -0.73
CA ALA A 211 -23.07 14.48 -0.96
C ALA A 211 -22.28 15.50 -1.79
N LEU A 212 -22.91 16.04 -2.85
CA LEU A 212 -22.33 17.09 -3.68
C LEU A 212 -22.02 18.36 -2.86
N ASP A 213 -22.94 18.82 -2.03
CA ASP A 213 -22.75 20.01 -1.17
C ASP A 213 -21.65 19.77 -0.14
N PHE A 214 -21.60 18.59 0.47
CA PHE A 214 -20.52 18.21 1.39
C PHE A 214 -19.16 18.25 0.70
N CYS A 215 -19.03 17.63 -0.50
CA CYS A 215 -17.77 17.65 -1.27
C CYS A 215 -17.35 19.07 -1.66
N ARG A 216 -18.32 19.93 -2.07
CA ARG A 216 -18.03 21.35 -2.37
C ARG A 216 -17.45 22.08 -1.16
N LYS A 217 -18.07 21.96 0.00
CA LYS A 217 -17.63 22.60 1.23
C LYS A 217 -16.25 22.10 1.65
N LEU A 218 -16.01 20.79 1.56
CA LEU A 218 -14.74 20.21 1.95
C LEU A 218 -13.61 20.56 0.99
N ASN A 219 -13.87 20.54 -0.32
CA ASN A 219 -12.88 20.96 -1.31
C ASN A 219 -12.58 22.46 -1.26
N ALA A 220 -13.53 23.29 -0.85
CA ALA A 220 -13.32 24.71 -0.62
C ALA A 220 -12.66 25.03 0.74
N SER A 221 -12.52 24.04 1.63
CA SER A 221 -11.96 24.25 2.97
C SER A 221 -10.48 24.65 2.96
N ARG A 222 -10.01 25.21 4.10
CA ARG A 222 -8.66 25.78 4.27
C ARG A 222 -7.50 24.77 4.07
N PRO A 223 -7.56 23.51 4.55
CA PRO A 223 -6.43 22.58 4.44
C PRO A 223 -5.96 22.44 2.99
N PRO A 224 -4.64 22.33 2.74
CA PRO A 224 -4.12 21.98 1.43
C PRO A 224 -4.57 20.58 1.01
N LYS A 225 -4.79 20.38 -0.29
CA LYS A 225 -5.22 19.10 -0.88
C LYS A 225 -4.13 18.51 -1.75
N ILE A 226 -3.92 17.20 -1.64
CA ILE A 226 -3.06 16.41 -2.53
C ILE A 226 -3.88 15.35 -3.23
N PHE A 227 -3.47 15.04 -4.46
CA PHE A 227 -4.10 14.03 -5.32
C PHE A 227 -3.02 13.13 -5.91
N GLN A 228 -3.37 11.91 -6.25
CA GLN A 228 -2.44 11.02 -6.96
C GLN A 228 -2.29 11.41 -8.44
N ASN A 229 -3.39 11.73 -9.11
CA ASN A 229 -3.45 12.19 -10.49
C ASN A 229 -4.43 13.36 -10.60
N GLY A 230 -4.08 14.47 -9.97
CA GLY A 230 -4.99 15.56 -9.71
C GLY A 230 -5.64 16.20 -10.95
N LEU A 231 -5.01 16.11 -12.13
CA LEU A 231 -5.64 16.58 -13.37
C LEU A 231 -6.89 15.76 -13.70
N TYR A 232 -6.84 14.45 -13.51
CA TYR A 232 -7.98 13.57 -13.73
C TYR A 232 -9.11 13.90 -12.76
N ASP A 233 -8.84 13.91 -11.46
CA ASP A 233 -9.84 14.16 -10.42
C ASP A 233 -10.50 15.52 -10.58
N ASN A 234 -9.69 16.56 -10.85
CA ASN A 234 -10.19 17.93 -11.01
C ASN A 234 -11.07 18.10 -12.24
N LEU A 235 -10.83 17.39 -13.35
CA LEU A 235 -11.74 17.41 -14.49
C LEU A 235 -13.14 16.93 -14.14
N TYR A 236 -13.24 15.92 -13.27
CA TYR A 236 -14.55 15.46 -12.77
C TYR A 236 -15.16 16.46 -11.80
N PHE A 237 -14.40 17.00 -10.86
CA PHE A 237 -14.90 18.02 -9.94
C PHE A 237 -15.40 19.28 -10.66
N LEU A 238 -14.69 19.76 -11.69
CA LEU A 238 -15.12 20.89 -12.50
C LEU A 238 -16.46 20.65 -13.19
N ARG A 239 -16.72 19.45 -13.72
CA ARG A 239 -17.99 19.10 -14.34
C ARG A 239 -19.17 19.17 -13.40
N TRP A 240 -18.94 18.86 -12.13
CA TRP A 240 -19.92 18.92 -11.05
C TRP A 240 -19.95 20.26 -10.34
N ASN A 241 -19.22 21.25 -10.87
CA ASN A 241 -19.07 22.58 -10.25
C ASN A 241 -18.60 22.48 -8.78
N ILE A 242 -17.59 21.63 -8.54
CA ILE A 242 -16.91 21.49 -7.26
C ILE A 242 -15.54 22.16 -7.37
N PRO A 243 -15.35 23.39 -6.83
CA PRO A 243 -14.04 24.03 -6.85
C PRO A 243 -13.09 23.33 -5.86
N VAL A 244 -11.82 23.23 -6.24
CA VAL A 244 -10.76 22.74 -5.34
C VAL A 244 -9.85 23.89 -4.98
N HIS A 245 -9.84 24.28 -3.71
CA HIS A 245 -8.97 25.33 -3.19
C HIS A 245 -7.72 24.74 -2.54
N ASN A 246 -6.60 25.48 -2.57
CA ASN A 246 -5.33 25.08 -1.95
C ASN A 246 -4.81 23.72 -2.44
N TRP A 247 -4.91 23.48 -3.74
CA TRP A 247 -4.36 22.28 -4.35
C TRP A 247 -2.82 22.38 -4.40
N LEU A 248 -2.15 21.34 -3.89
CA LEU A 248 -0.70 21.15 -3.99
C LEU A 248 -0.38 20.14 -5.11
N TYR A 249 0.65 20.45 -5.89
CA TYR A 249 1.16 19.57 -6.96
C TYR A 249 2.08 18.49 -6.39
#